data_8b577a038ac9cfda1cd954e8dceb4875
#
_entry.id   8b577a038ac9cfda1cd954e8dceb4875
#
_cell.length_a   1.000
_cell.length_b   1.000
_cell.length_c   1.000
_cell.angle_alpha   90.00
_cell.angle_beta   90.00
_cell.angle_gamma   90.00
#
_symmetry.space_group_name_H-M   'P 1'
#
loop_
_entity.id
_entity.type
_entity.pdbx_description
1 polymer ?
#
loop_
_entity_poly.entity_id
_entity_poly.type
_entity_poly.pdbx_seq_one_letter_code
_entity_poly.pdbx_strand_id
1 'polypeptide(L)'
;MEQSKETLLIVDDSRLQHAVLNEIFSPAFNILEVSSGEECLQMIKDKKNMIDLVLLDLVMQGMDGFDVLKHRQEMPEFKQIPVVVLTTTDTPEVQTKAFELGASDFLSKPTEPAIARHRIDNILKTNRRLNHILQKQEALRIKSEVDEMTHLLNKATAEHAISHILLSTPEELHALFAIDIDNFKAVNDIFGHKMGDHTISVVAGILASHFSGSDIIGRIGGDEFVAFMRDIASRQAV
;
A
#
# COMPACT_ATOMS: atom_id res chain seq x y z
N MET A 1 24.84 9.85 -4.22
CA MET A 1 23.90 9.33 -3.22
C MET A 1 24.15 7.83 -3.13
N GLU A 2 24.74 7.37 -2.01
CA GLU A 2 24.87 5.93 -1.75
C GLU A 2 23.46 5.35 -1.72
N GLN A 3 23.17 4.42 -2.63
CA GLN A 3 21.96 3.61 -2.52
C GLN A 3 22.08 2.81 -1.22
N SER A 4 21.13 3.00 -0.30
CA SER A 4 21.05 2.16 0.89
C SER A 4 20.95 0.70 0.44
N LYS A 5 21.79 -0.17 1.02
CA LYS A 5 21.73 -1.61 0.72
C LYS A 5 20.35 -2.14 1.10
N GLU A 6 19.79 -2.99 0.24
CA GLU A 6 18.56 -3.74 0.53
C GLU A 6 18.79 -4.72 1.68
N THR A 7 17.74 -5.01 2.42
CA THR A 7 17.79 -5.85 3.61
C THR A 7 17.13 -7.21 3.35
N LEU A 8 17.88 -8.29 3.56
CA LEU A 8 17.39 -9.65 3.52
C LEU A 8 17.14 -10.16 4.95
N LEU A 9 15.97 -10.74 5.19
CA LEU A 9 15.67 -11.48 6.41
C LEU A 9 15.90 -12.97 6.16
N ILE A 10 16.86 -13.57 6.85
CA ILE A 10 17.16 -15.00 6.81
C ILE A 10 16.44 -15.67 7.96
N VAL A 11 15.64 -16.70 7.63
CA VAL A 11 14.84 -17.48 8.58
C VAL A 11 15.25 -18.94 8.47
N ASP A 12 16.05 -19.41 9.43
CA ASP A 12 16.61 -20.79 9.44
C ASP A 12 17.01 -21.12 10.88
N ASP A 13 16.72 -22.32 11.37
CA ASP A 13 17.07 -22.73 12.75
C ASP A 13 18.53 -23.19 12.87
N SER A 14 19.26 -23.28 11.76
CA SER A 14 20.66 -23.71 11.69
C SER A 14 21.63 -22.51 11.71
N ARG A 15 22.41 -22.39 12.79
CA ARG A 15 23.49 -21.39 12.87
C ARG A 15 24.55 -21.52 11.77
N LEU A 16 24.79 -22.75 11.32
CA LEU A 16 25.72 -23.00 10.21
C LEU A 16 25.18 -22.40 8.92
N GLN A 17 23.88 -22.57 8.66
CA GLN A 17 23.23 -22.02 7.48
C GLN A 17 23.21 -20.49 7.50
N HIS A 18 22.96 -19.87 8.65
CA HIS A 18 23.10 -18.42 8.82
C HIS A 18 24.49 -17.94 8.42
N ALA A 19 25.56 -18.59 8.92
CA ALA A 19 26.94 -18.22 8.58
C ALA A 19 27.21 -18.33 7.07
N VAL A 20 26.76 -19.40 6.41
CA VAL A 20 26.91 -19.61 4.96
C VAL A 20 26.17 -18.54 4.16
N LEU A 21 24.89 -18.29 4.48
CA LEU A 21 24.08 -17.30 3.76
C LEU A 21 24.58 -15.87 4.02
N ASN A 22 25.05 -15.59 5.23
CA ASN A 22 25.65 -14.30 5.56
C ASN A 22 26.93 -14.06 4.72
N GLU A 23 27.82 -15.05 4.58
CA GLU A 23 29.00 -14.94 3.72
C GLU A 23 28.62 -14.67 2.26
N ILE A 24 27.55 -15.33 1.77
CA ILE A 24 27.08 -15.15 0.40
C ILE A 24 26.51 -13.74 0.18
N PHE A 25 25.70 -13.22 1.10
CA PHE A 25 24.84 -12.05 0.83
C PHE A 25 25.30 -10.75 1.48
N SER A 26 26.02 -10.76 2.62
CA SER A 26 26.46 -9.54 3.33
C SER A 26 27.33 -8.57 2.50
N PRO A 27 28.08 -9.01 1.48
CA PRO A 27 28.79 -8.06 0.62
C PRO A 27 27.84 -7.08 -0.12
N ALA A 28 26.63 -7.54 -0.48
CA ALA A 28 25.69 -6.76 -1.29
C ALA A 28 24.47 -6.25 -0.50
N PHE A 29 24.07 -6.93 0.59
CA PHE A 29 22.84 -6.71 1.34
C PHE A 29 23.09 -6.47 2.82
N ASN A 30 22.15 -5.80 3.49
CA ASN A 30 22.04 -5.85 4.95
C ASN A 30 21.36 -7.17 5.33
N ILE A 31 21.86 -7.84 6.37
CA ILE A 31 21.33 -9.14 6.79
C ILE A 31 20.66 -9.00 8.15
N LEU A 32 19.44 -9.49 8.26
CA LEU A 32 18.75 -9.78 9.51
C LEU A 32 18.57 -11.28 9.60
N GLU A 33 18.72 -11.84 10.80
CA GLU A 33 18.66 -13.29 11.04
C GLU A 33 17.68 -13.58 12.16
N VAL A 34 16.84 -14.60 11.95
CA VAL A 34 15.94 -15.16 12.95
C VAL A 34 15.94 -16.67 12.87
N SER A 35 15.69 -17.36 13.99
CA SER A 35 15.87 -18.79 14.12
C SER A 35 14.55 -19.57 14.15
N SER A 36 13.39 -18.92 13.98
CA SER A 36 12.09 -19.57 13.98
C SER A 36 11.05 -18.83 13.14
N GLY A 37 9.96 -19.51 12.79
CA GLY A 37 8.84 -18.92 12.07
C GLY A 37 8.13 -17.83 12.89
N GLU A 38 8.02 -18.02 14.21
CA GLU A 38 7.41 -17.05 15.12
C GLU A 38 8.22 -15.75 15.18
N GLU A 39 9.55 -15.85 15.28
CA GLU A 39 10.44 -14.69 15.23
C GLU A 39 10.34 -13.97 13.88
N CYS A 40 10.21 -14.70 12.77
CA CYS A 40 9.99 -14.14 11.45
C CYS A 40 8.72 -13.30 11.41
N LEU A 41 7.58 -13.84 11.85
CA LEU A 41 6.32 -13.11 11.86
C LEU A 41 6.36 -11.88 12.76
N GLN A 42 7.03 -11.96 13.91
CA GLN A 42 7.23 -10.82 14.80
C GLN A 42 8.11 -9.74 14.14
N MET A 43 9.23 -10.14 13.52
CA MET A 43 10.12 -9.22 12.82
C MET A 43 9.43 -8.49 11.67
N ILE A 44 8.57 -9.17 10.91
CA ILE A 44 7.76 -8.57 9.83
C ILE A 44 6.82 -7.51 10.41
N LYS A 45 6.13 -7.78 11.53
CA LYS A 45 5.25 -6.80 12.19
C LYS A 45 6.00 -5.55 12.62
N ASP A 46 7.18 -5.73 13.22
CA ASP A 46 7.94 -4.64 13.82
C ASP A 46 8.74 -3.82 12.79
N LYS A 47 9.24 -4.47 11.73
CA LYS A 47 10.23 -3.88 10.80
C LYS A 47 9.87 -4.05 9.32
N LYS A 48 8.60 -4.19 8.95
CA LYS A 48 8.16 -4.43 7.57
C LYS A 48 8.76 -3.48 6.53
N ASN A 49 8.92 -2.20 6.88
CA ASN A 49 9.44 -1.17 5.98
C ASN A 49 10.97 -1.23 5.80
N MET A 50 11.64 -2.14 6.49
CA MET A 50 13.10 -2.32 6.42
C MET A 50 13.50 -3.63 5.74
N ILE A 51 12.54 -4.52 5.46
CA ILE A 51 12.80 -5.85 4.91
C ILE A 51 12.37 -5.86 3.45
N ASP A 52 13.32 -6.12 2.56
CA ASP A 52 13.10 -6.13 1.11
C ASP A 52 12.82 -7.53 0.57
N LEU A 53 13.32 -8.59 1.24
CA LEU A 53 13.11 -9.98 0.87
C LEU A 53 13.32 -10.90 2.07
N VAL A 54 12.56 -11.99 2.13
CA VAL A 54 12.72 -13.08 3.12
C VAL A 54 13.31 -14.31 2.44
N LEU A 55 14.40 -14.84 3.02
CA LEU A 55 14.94 -16.18 2.73
C LEU A 55 14.43 -17.11 3.81
N LEU A 56 13.61 -18.10 3.45
CA LEU A 56 12.84 -18.92 4.39
C LEU A 56 13.20 -20.40 4.23
N ASP A 57 13.75 -21.00 5.27
CA ASP A 57 13.85 -22.47 5.32
C ASP A 57 12.46 -23.10 5.48
N LEU A 58 12.22 -24.20 4.79
CA LEU A 58 10.98 -24.97 4.94
C LEU A 58 11.00 -25.87 6.16
N VAL A 59 12.16 -26.36 6.56
CA VAL A 59 12.29 -27.37 7.61
C VAL A 59 12.90 -26.73 8.85
N MET A 60 12.05 -26.33 9.78
CA MET A 60 12.45 -25.74 11.06
C MET A 60 11.68 -26.39 12.20
N GLN A 61 12.25 -26.33 13.42
CA GLN A 61 11.54 -26.80 14.61
C GLN A 61 10.41 -25.79 14.99
N GLY A 62 9.27 -26.32 15.45
CA GLY A 62 8.11 -25.49 15.81
C GLY A 62 7.29 -25.09 14.59
N MET A 63 7.20 -23.80 14.31
CA MET A 63 6.53 -23.28 13.11
C MET A 63 7.42 -23.48 11.89
N ASP A 64 7.01 -24.35 10.98
CA ASP A 64 7.74 -24.63 9.75
C ASP A 64 7.56 -23.51 8.69
N GLY A 65 8.35 -23.58 7.60
CA GLY A 65 8.29 -22.58 6.55
C GLY A 65 6.94 -22.55 5.79
N PHE A 66 6.24 -23.67 5.71
CA PHE A 66 4.91 -23.68 5.10
C PHE A 66 3.89 -22.98 5.98
N ASP A 67 4.01 -23.05 7.30
CA ASP A 67 3.14 -22.33 8.22
C ASP A 67 3.41 -20.81 8.16
N VAL A 68 4.67 -20.41 8.04
CA VAL A 68 5.03 -19.01 7.78
C VAL A 68 4.39 -18.49 6.48
N LEU A 69 4.45 -19.28 5.38
CA LEU A 69 3.81 -18.92 4.11
C LEU A 69 2.28 -18.81 4.20
N LYS A 70 1.62 -19.67 4.99
CA LYS A 70 0.18 -19.55 5.25
C LYS A 70 -0.15 -18.23 5.95
N HIS A 71 0.56 -17.89 7.04
CA HIS A 71 0.38 -16.62 7.75
C HIS A 71 0.65 -15.41 6.84
N ARG A 72 1.58 -15.52 5.89
CA ARG A 72 1.81 -14.47 4.90
C ARG A 72 0.55 -14.12 4.11
N GLN A 73 -0.29 -15.10 3.77
CA GLN A 73 -1.54 -14.86 3.04
C GLN A 73 -2.57 -14.06 3.84
N GLU A 74 -2.49 -14.09 5.16
CA GLU A 74 -3.41 -13.40 6.07
C GLU A 74 -2.89 -12.03 6.50
N MET A 75 -1.58 -11.74 6.34
CA MET A 75 -0.91 -10.50 6.77
C MET A 75 -0.66 -9.57 5.57
N PRO A 76 -1.44 -8.47 5.42
CA PRO A 76 -1.28 -7.54 4.29
C PRO A 76 0.14 -6.96 4.17
N GLU A 77 0.78 -6.68 5.31
CA GLU A 77 2.14 -6.18 5.39
C GLU A 77 3.19 -7.19 4.90
N PHE A 78 2.95 -8.47 5.04
CA PHE A 78 3.86 -9.53 4.58
C PHE A 78 3.63 -9.88 3.10
N LYS A 79 2.41 -9.72 2.60
CA LYS A 79 2.08 -10.02 1.18
C LYS A 79 2.97 -9.28 0.19
N GLN A 80 3.42 -8.09 0.53
CA GLN A 80 4.23 -7.24 -0.35
C GLN A 80 5.72 -7.62 -0.35
N ILE A 81 6.18 -8.36 0.65
CA ILE A 81 7.58 -8.78 0.76
C ILE A 81 7.76 -10.09 0.00
N PRO A 82 8.65 -10.18 -0.99
CA PRO A 82 8.94 -11.43 -1.68
C PRO A 82 9.59 -12.44 -0.74
N VAL A 83 9.21 -13.71 -0.87
CA VAL A 83 9.77 -14.83 -0.10
C VAL A 83 10.44 -15.79 -1.04
N VAL A 84 11.71 -16.09 -0.80
CA VAL A 84 12.47 -17.14 -1.47
C VAL A 84 12.66 -18.29 -0.50
N VAL A 85 12.18 -19.45 -0.87
CA VAL A 85 12.24 -20.64 -0.04
C VAL A 85 13.60 -21.32 -0.20
N LEU A 86 14.18 -21.74 0.92
CA LEU A 86 15.37 -22.59 0.97
C LEU A 86 14.94 -24.03 1.27
N THR A 87 15.42 -25.02 0.52
CA THR A 87 15.03 -26.42 0.72
C THR A 87 16.14 -27.39 0.38
N THR A 88 16.25 -28.47 1.16
CA THR A 88 17.06 -29.65 0.81
C THR A 88 16.29 -30.65 -0.03
N THR A 89 14.96 -30.55 -0.07
CA THR A 89 14.08 -31.47 -0.80
C THR A 89 13.51 -30.72 -2.01
N ASP A 90 14.12 -30.98 -3.16
CA ASP A 90 13.75 -30.31 -4.42
C ASP A 90 12.81 -31.23 -5.25
N THR A 91 11.64 -31.57 -4.68
CA THR A 91 10.61 -32.34 -5.40
C THR A 91 9.53 -31.37 -5.96
N PRO A 92 8.91 -31.77 -7.11
CA PRO A 92 7.84 -30.96 -7.73
C PRO A 92 6.69 -30.67 -6.78
N GLU A 93 6.35 -31.57 -5.88
CA GLU A 93 5.27 -31.43 -4.89
C GLU A 93 5.58 -30.33 -3.88
N VAL A 94 6.82 -30.30 -3.35
CA VAL A 94 7.29 -29.28 -2.40
C VAL A 94 7.31 -27.91 -3.06
N GLN A 95 7.85 -27.83 -4.28
CA GLN A 95 7.89 -26.58 -5.05
C GLN A 95 6.48 -26.06 -5.35
N THR A 96 5.59 -26.92 -5.88
CA THR A 96 4.20 -26.55 -6.20
C THR A 96 3.49 -26.00 -4.98
N LYS A 97 3.57 -26.69 -3.83
CA LYS A 97 2.98 -26.26 -2.58
C LYS A 97 3.52 -24.90 -2.10
N ALA A 98 4.84 -24.68 -2.21
CA ALA A 98 5.45 -23.40 -1.83
C ALA A 98 4.94 -22.26 -2.71
N PHE A 99 4.85 -22.45 -4.04
CA PHE A 99 4.31 -21.44 -4.96
C PHE A 99 2.81 -21.16 -4.73
N GLU A 100 2.00 -22.18 -4.50
CA GLU A 100 0.58 -22.04 -4.15
C GLU A 100 0.37 -21.22 -2.88
N LEU A 101 1.30 -21.33 -1.91
CA LEU A 101 1.32 -20.54 -0.70
C LEU A 101 1.98 -19.16 -0.87
N GLY A 102 2.41 -18.82 -2.08
CA GLY A 102 2.87 -17.48 -2.44
C GLY A 102 4.37 -17.26 -2.33
N ALA A 103 5.20 -18.33 -2.32
CA ALA A 103 6.63 -18.15 -2.50
C ALA A 103 6.94 -17.52 -3.87
N SER A 104 7.91 -16.62 -3.90
CA SER A 104 8.34 -15.93 -5.13
C SER A 104 9.32 -16.75 -5.95
N ASP A 105 10.15 -17.55 -5.28
CA ASP A 105 11.11 -18.49 -5.88
C ASP A 105 11.58 -19.49 -4.82
N PHE A 106 12.41 -20.44 -5.24
CA PHE A 106 13.08 -21.38 -4.33
C PHE A 106 14.56 -21.55 -4.67
N LEU A 107 15.35 -21.93 -3.68
CA LEU A 107 16.79 -22.23 -3.79
C LEU A 107 17.06 -23.56 -3.12
N SER A 108 17.73 -24.48 -3.83
CA SER A 108 18.14 -25.78 -3.29
C SER A 108 19.36 -25.62 -2.40
N LYS A 109 19.39 -26.31 -1.28
CA LYS A 109 20.57 -26.47 -0.42
C LYS A 109 21.38 -27.70 -0.87
N PRO A 110 22.72 -27.65 -1.01
CA PRO A 110 23.60 -26.51 -0.78
C PRO A 110 23.43 -25.41 -1.83
N THR A 111 23.43 -24.16 -1.38
CA THR A 111 23.14 -23.01 -2.22
C THR A 111 24.38 -22.57 -3.00
N GLU A 112 24.29 -22.55 -4.33
CA GLU A 112 25.36 -22.01 -5.16
C GLU A 112 25.35 -20.46 -5.13
N PRO A 113 26.44 -19.80 -4.66
CA PRO A 113 26.43 -18.37 -4.39
C PRO A 113 26.08 -17.48 -5.59
N ALA A 114 26.60 -17.81 -6.78
CA ALA A 114 26.37 -17.03 -7.99
C ALA A 114 24.91 -17.09 -8.45
N ILE A 115 24.32 -18.30 -8.42
CA ILE A 115 22.92 -18.53 -8.81
C ILE A 115 21.98 -17.86 -7.81
N ALA A 116 22.23 -18.01 -6.51
CA ALA A 116 21.42 -17.42 -5.47
C ALA A 116 21.38 -15.90 -5.55
N ARG A 117 22.54 -15.25 -5.69
CA ARG A 117 22.63 -13.79 -5.87
C ARG A 117 21.84 -13.35 -7.09
N HIS A 118 22.00 -13.99 -8.22
CA HIS A 118 21.32 -13.61 -9.47
C HIS A 118 19.78 -13.73 -9.34
N ARG A 119 19.29 -14.80 -8.70
CA ARG A 119 17.85 -14.98 -8.47
C ARG A 119 17.28 -13.90 -7.55
N ILE A 120 17.94 -13.65 -6.43
CA ILE A 120 17.53 -12.61 -5.46
C ILE A 120 17.53 -11.24 -6.13
N ASP A 121 18.58 -10.87 -6.86
CA ASP A 121 18.65 -9.61 -7.59
C ASP A 121 17.49 -9.44 -8.59
N ASN A 122 17.14 -10.50 -9.31
CA ASN A 122 16.03 -10.46 -10.27
C ASN A 122 14.66 -10.27 -9.57
N ILE A 123 14.45 -10.95 -8.46
CA ILE A 123 13.21 -10.82 -7.67
C ILE A 123 13.10 -9.40 -7.13
N LEU A 124 14.15 -8.87 -6.52
CA LEU A 124 14.17 -7.52 -5.98
C LEU A 124 13.95 -6.46 -7.07
N LYS A 125 14.58 -6.60 -8.24
CA LYS A 125 14.36 -5.73 -9.40
C LYS A 125 12.91 -5.78 -9.89
N THR A 126 12.32 -6.97 -9.95
CA THR A 126 10.93 -7.15 -10.38
C THR A 126 9.96 -6.54 -9.37
N ASN A 127 10.17 -6.78 -8.09
CA ASN A 127 9.34 -6.22 -7.01
C ASN A 127 9.41 -4.68 -6.98
N ARG A 128 10.60 -4.10 -7.12
CA ARG A 128 10.76 -2.63 -7.22
C ARG A 128 10.01 -2.04 -8.42
N ARG A 129 10.09 -2.69 -9.59
CA ARG A 129 9.35 -2.23 -10.78
C ARG A 129 7.84 -2.28 -10.56
N LEU A 130 7.33 -3.36 -9.97
CA LEU A 130 5.91 -3.51 -9.67
C LEU A 130 5.44 -2.42 -8.70
N ASN A 131 6.16 -2.22 -7.60
CA ASN A 131 5.84 -1.19 -6.62
C ASN A 131 5.86 0.23 -7.23
N HIS A 132 6.82 0.51 -8.11
CA HIS A 132 6.86 1.79 -8.82
C HIS A 132 5.66 1.99 -9.78
N ILE A 133 5.23 0.94 -10.48
CA ILE A 133 4.05 0.98 -11.34
C ILE A 133 2.79 1.22 -10.50
N LEU A 134 2.63 0.50 -9.39
CA LEU A 134 1.49 0.67 -8.47
C LEU A 134 1.43 2.08 -7.89
N GLN A 135 2.57 2.61 -7.45
CA GLN A 135 2.66 4.00 -6.96
C GLN A 135 2.30 5.03 -8.04
N LYS A 136 2.76 4.83 -9.27
CA LYS A 136 2.38 5.69 -10.40
C LYS A 136 0.89 5.61 -10.71
N GLN A 137 0.32 4.40 -10.73
CA GLN A 137 -1.11 4.22 -10.95
C GLN A 137 -1.94 4.91 -9.88
N GLU A 138 -1.55 4.76 -8.60
CA GLU A 138 -2.25 5.43 -7.50
C GLU A 138 -2.13 6.95 -7.57
N ALA A 139 -0.95 7.47 -7.90
CA ALA A 139 -0.76 8.92 -8.10
C ALA A 139 -1.62 9.46 -9.26
N LEU A 140 -1.73 8.70 -10.38
CA LEU A 140 -2.61 9.06 -11.49
C LEU A 140 -4.09 8.97 -11.11
N ARG A 141 -4.48 7.96 -10.32
CA ARG A 141 -5.84 7.80 -9.79
C ARG A 141 -6.23 9.01 -8.93
N ILE A 142 -5.40 9.36 -7.95
CA ILE A 142 -5.63 10.52 -7.08
C ILE A 142 -5.75 11.79 -7.93
N LYS A 143 -4.83 12.00 -8.88
CA LYS A 143 -4.86 13.16 -9.78
C LYS A 143 -6.11 13.22 -10.66
N SER A 144 -6.70 12.06 -10.97
CA SER A 144 -7.95 11.95 -11.76
C SER A 144 -9.23 12.11 -10.92
N GLU A 145 -9.17 11.90 -9.61
CA GLU A 145 -10.35 11.89 -8.74
C GLU A 145 -10.56 13.17 -7.94
N VAL A 146 -9.49 13.94 -7.70
CA VAL A 146 -9.55 15.16 -6.90
C VAL A 146 -9.29 16.41 -7.73
N ASP A 147 -9.79 17.54 -7.25
CA ASP A 147 -9.44 18.87 -7.74
C ASP A 147 -8.04 19.27 -7.23
N GLU A 148 -7.13 19.67 -8.12
CA GLU A 148 -5.72 19.94 -7.80
C GLU A 148 -5.53 21.11 -6.81
N MET A 149 -6.46 22.07 -6.79
CA MET A 149 -6.38 23.26 -5.94
C MET A 149 -6.91 23.03 -4.53
N THR A 150 -8.02 22.30 -4.42
CA THR A 150 -8.76 22.15 -3.16
C THR A 150 -8.55 20.81 -2.49
N HIS A 151 -8.03 19.81 -3.20
CA HIS A 151 -7.92 18.42 -2.79
C HIS A 151 -9.25 17.74 -2.41
N LEU A 152 -10.39 18.39 -2.71
CA LEU A 152 -11.72 17.78 -2.66
C LEU A 152 -11.94 16.93 -3.91
N LEU A 153 -12.99 16.11 -3.92
CA LEU A 153 -13.34 15.36 -5.14
C LEU A 153 -13.62 16.35 -6.29
N ASN A 154 -13.16 16.02 -7.48
CA ASN A 154 -13.54 16.77 -8.67
C ASN A 154 -15.00 16.46 -9.06
N LYS A 155 -15.55 17.26 -9.95
CA LYS A 155 -16.95 17.16 -10.40
C LYS A 155 -17.35 15.75 -10.80
N ALA A 156 -16.57 15.12 -11.68
CA ALA A 156 -16.91 13.78 -12.22
C ALA A 156 -16.93 12.71 -11.14
N THR A 157 -15.97 12.75 -10.23
CA THR A 157 -15.87 11.79 -9.12
C THR A 157 -16.97 12.00 -8.09
N ALA A 158 -17.28 13.25 -7.74
CA ALA A 158 -18.36 13.58 -6.81
C ALA A 158 -19.72 13.14 -7.37
N GLU A 159 -20.03 13.48 -8.62
CA GLU A 159 -21.28 13.08 -9.29
C GLU A 159 -21.45 11.56 -9.37
N HIS A 160 -20.36 10.85 -9.71
CA HIS A 160 -20.38 9.38 -9.78
C HIS A 160 -20.61 8.75 -8.40
N ALA A 161 -19.89 9.23 -7.37
CA ALA A 161 -20.01 8.71 -6.01
C ALA A 161 -21.41 8.94 -5.42
N ILE A 162 -21.98 10.15 -5.60
CA ILE A 162 -23.34 10.49 -5.17
C ILE A 162 -24.36 9.60 -5.88
N SER A 163 -24.26 9.47 -7.21
CA SER A 163 -25.17 8.64 -8.01
C SER A 163 -25.13 7.18 -7.56
N HIS A 164 -23.95 6.65 -7.29
CA HIS A 164 -23.79 5.28 -6.81
C HIS A 164 -24.49 5.06 -5.46
N ILE A 165 -24.36 5.99 -4.51
CA ILE A 165 -25.01 5.89 -3.20
C ILE A 165 -26.53 5.94 -3.37
N LEU A 166 -27.07 6.91 -4.10
CA LEU A 166 -28.51 7.05 -4.34
C LEU A 166 -29.14 5.79 -4.98
N LEU A 167 -28.37 5.10 -5.83
CA LEU A 167 -28.84 3.85 -6.45
C LEU A 167 -28.73 2.64 -5.52
N SER A 168 -27.74 2.62 -4.64
CA SER A 168 -27.49 1.47 -3.75
C SER A 168 -28.29 1.52 -2.45
N THR A 169 -28.74 2.70 -2.03
CA THR A 169 -29.50 2.93 -0.76
C THR A 169 -30.76 3.78 -1.01
N PRO A 170 -31.70 3.33 -1.86
CA PRO A 170 -32.86 4.16 -2.28
C PRO A 170 -33.85 4.47 -1.14
N GLU A 171 -33.82 3.70 -0.06
CA GLU A 171 -34.69 3.89 1.10
C GLU A 171 -34.06 4.78 2.19
N GLU A 172 -32.77 5.13 2.08
CA GLU A 172 -32.08 5.97 3.04
C GLU A 172 -32.33 7.45 2.75
N LEU A 173 -32.35 8.26 3.80
CA LEU A 173 -32.48 9.71 3.66
C LEU A 173 -31.09 10.34 3.59
N HIS A 174 -30.86 11.13 2.56
CA HIS A 174 -29.62 11.84 2.30
C HIS A 174 -29.90 13.35 2.13
N ALA A 175 -28.87 14.18 2.32
CA ALA A 175 -28.95 15.61 2.02
C ALA A 175 -27.86 16.03 1.02
N LEU A 176 -28.27 16.77 -0.01
CA LEU A 176 -27.36 17.36 -0.99
C LEU A 176 -27.38 18.89 -0.84
N PHE A 177 -26.19 19.46 -0.72
CA PHE A 177 -25.96 20.90 -0.67
C PHE A 177 -25.20 21.34 -1.92
N ALA A 178 -25.76 22.31 -2.63
CA ALA A 178 -25.02 23.09 -3.62
C ALA A 178 -24.55 24.38 -2.93
N ILE A 179 -23.27 24.65 -2.99
CA ILE A 179 -22.60 25.75 -2.26
C ILE A 179 -21.84 26.59 -3.26
N ASP A 180 -22.03 27.92 -3.18
CA ASP A 180 -21.38 28.89 -4.06
C ASP A 180 -20.75 30.00 -3.20
N ILE A 181 -19.63 30.59 -3.66
CA ILE A 181 -18.98 31.68 -2.93
C ILE A 181 -19.60 33.04 -3.38
N ASP A 182 -20.37 33.65 -2.50
CA ASP A 182 -20.99 34.93 -2.79
C ASP A 182 -19.97 36.01 -3.21
N ASN A 183 -20.29 36.72 -4.29
CA ASN A 183 -19.47 37.81 -4.85
C ASN A 183 -18.01 37.39 -5.19
N PHE A 184 -17.74 36.14 -5.51
CA PHE A 184 -16.39 35.65 -5.81
C PHE A 184 -15.71 36.46 -6.93
N LYS A 185 -16.46 36.87 -7.95
CA LYS A 185 -15.96 37.74 -9.01
C LYS A 185 -15.38 39.04 -8.46
N ALA A 186 -16.05 39.66 -7.49
CA ALA A 186 -15.56 40.90 -6.89
C ALA A 186 -14.24 40.71 -6.11
N VAL A 187 -14.05 39.54 -5.50
CA VAL A 187 -12.76 39.17 -4.88
C VAL A 187 -11.65 39.15 -5.93
N ASN A 188 -11.88 38.51 -7.07
CA ASN A 188 -10.92 38.46 -8.17
C ASN A 188 -10.64 39.85 -8.77
N ASP A 189 -11.69 40.67 -8.98
CA ASP A 189 -11.57 41.98 -9.62
C ASP A 189 -10.83 42.99 -8.71
N ILE A 190 -11.00 42.91 -7.39
CA ILE A 190 -10.38 43.83 -6.42
C ILE A 190 -8.99 43.37 -5.98
N PHE A 191 -8.82 42.07 -5.69
CA PHE A 191 -7.63 41.53 -5.05
C PHE A 191 -6.77 40.66 -5.96
N GLY A 192 -7.26 40.38 -7.18
CA GLY A 192 -6.57 39.54 -8.18
C GLY A 192 -6.81 38.02 -7.98
N HIS A 193 -6.57 37.25 -9.05
CA HIS A 193 -6.85 35.82 -9.10
C HIS A 193 -6.13 35.01 -8.02
N LYS A 194 -4.93 35.41 -7.58
CA LYS A 194 -4.23 34.71 -6.48
C LYS A 194 -5.00 34.75 -5.16
N MET A 195 -5.72 35.84 -4.89
CA MET A 195 -6.56 35.91 -3.72
C MET A 195 -7.84 35.11 -3.89
N GLY A 196 -8.39 35.04 -5.11
CA GLY A 196 -9.50 34.14 -5.43
C GLY A 196 -9.13 32.69 -5.22
N ASP A 197 -7.98 32.24 -5.72
CA ASP A 197 -7.47 30.88 -5.50
C ASP A 197 -7.29 30.56 -4.01
N HIS A 198 -6.76 31.52 -3.25
CA HIS A 198 -6.64 31.38 -1.79
C HIS A 198 -8.01 31.27 -1.11
N THR A 199 -8.99 32.09 -1.52
CA THR A 199 -10.36 32.05 -0.99
C THR A 199 -11.00 30.67 -1.25
N ILE A 200 -10.88 30.14 -2.46
CA ILE A 200 -11.36 28.79 -2.81
C ILE A 200 -10.73 27.73 -1.90
N SER A 201 -9.41 27.80 -1.70
CA SER A 201 -8.69 26.84 -0.87
C SER A 201 -9.10 26.91 0.61
N VAL A 202 -9.35 28.12 1.13
CA VAL A 202 -9.83 28.33 2.51
C VAL A 202 -11.24 27.75 2.68
N VAL A 203 -12.16 28.04 1.75
CA VAL A 203 -13.54 27.51 1.78
C VAL A 203 -13.52 25.98 1.71
N ALA A 204 -12.72 25.41 0.83
CA ALA A 204 -12.54 23.96 0.73
C ALA A 204 -12.07 23.33 2.06
N GLY A 205 -11.11 23.96 2.73
CA GLY A 205 -10.62 23.51 4.04
C GLY A 205 -11.70 23.60 5.13
N ILE A 206 -12.52 24.65 5.13
CA ILE A 206 -13.67 24.78 6.03
C ILE A 206 -14.67 23.66 5.79
N LEU A 207 -15.08 23.43 4.54
CA LEU A 207 -16.00 22.36 4.19
C LEU A 207 -15.45 21.00 4.64
N ALA A 208 -14.20 20.68 4.31
CA ALA A 208 -13.55 19.42 4.71
C ALA A 208 -13.51 19.21 6.24
N SER A 209 -13.48 20.28 7.04
CA SER A 209 -13.46 20.19 8.49
C SER A 209 -14.83 19.96 9.13
N HIS A 210 -15.93 20.24 8.42
CA HIS A 210 -17.29 20.19 8.96
C HIS A 210 -18.06 18.90 8.56
N PHE A 211 -17.63 18.22 7.52
CA PHE A 211 -18.26 16.99 7.08
C PHE A 211 -17.46 15.76 7.53
N SER A 212 -18.13 14.65 7.76
CA SER A 212 -17.51 13.39 8.20
C SER A 212 -16.80 12.66 7.04
N GLY A 213 -15.92 11.69 7.36
CA GLY A 213 -15.25 10.88 6.34
C GLY A 213 -16.18 9.97 5.53
N SER A 214 -17.45 9.82 5.94
CA SER A 214 -18.50 9.11 5.19
C SER A 214 -19.24 9.99 4.19
N ASP A 215 -19.14 11.33 4.33
CA ASP A 215 -19.81 12.29 3.46
C ASP A 215 -18.98 12.57 2.21
N ILE A 216 -19.63 13.07 1.16
CA ILE A 216 -18.96 13.41 -0.09
C ILE A 216 -18.88 14.93 -0.17
N ILE A 217 -17.66 15.46 -0.42
CA ILE A 217 -17.43 16.85 -0.70
C ILE A 217 -16.67 16.97 -2.01
N GLY A 218 -17.14 17.81 -2.92
CA GLY A 218 -16.52 18.01 -4.21
C GLY A 218 -16.54 19.47 -4.66
N ARG A 219 -15.60 19.84 -5.51
CA ARG A 219 -15.62 21.09 -6.27
C ARG A 219 -16.17 20.81 -7.66
N ILE A 220 -17.28 21.46 -8.03
CA ILE A 220 -18.00 21.20 -9.29
C ILE A 220 -17.80 22.30 -10.33
N GLY A 221 -17.32 23.45 -9.94
CA GLY A 221 -17.06 24.60 -10.80
C GLY A 221 -16.00 25.53 -10.24
N GLY A 222 -15.87 26.72 -10.79
CA GLY A 222 -14.90 27.75 -10.36
C GLY A 222 -14.94 28.02 -8.86
N ASP A 223 -16.06 28.51 -8.38
CA ASP A 223 -16.39 28.86 -6.98
C ASP A 223 -17.52 27.99 -6.41
N GLU A 224 -17.93 26.96 -7.14
CA GLU A 224 -19.03 26.07 -6.79
C GLU A 224 -18.56 24.76 -6.15
N PHE A 225 -19.22 24.38 -5.06
CA PHE A 225 -18.97 23.14 -4.33
C PHE A 225 -20.25 22.32 -4.16
N VAL A 226 -20.09 21.04 -3.91
CA VAL A 226 -21.14 20.12 -3.51
C VAL A 226 -20.76 19.42 -2.22
N ALA A 227 -21.72 19.31 -1.30
CA ALA A 227 -21.58 18.44 -0.13
C ALA A 227 -22.79 17.51 -0.07
N PHE A 228 -22.54 16.22 0.22
CA PHE A 228 -23.58 15.21 0.28
C PHE A 228 -23.41 14.40 1.57
N MET A 229 -24.38 14.55 2.47
CA MET A 229 -24.47 13.83 3.74
C MET A 229 -25.27 12.55 3.55
N ARG A 230 -24.71 11.47 4.09
CA ARG A 230 -25.29 10.13 4.00
C ARG A 230 -26.06 9.76 5.26
N ASP A 231 -27.12 8.96 5.10
CA ASP A 231 -27.86 8.31 6.19
C ASP A 231 -28.23 9.29 7.33
N ILE A 232 -28.93 10.35 6.96
CA ILE A 232 -29.41 11.33 7.96
C ILE A 232 -30.65 10.79 8.67
N ALA A 233 -30.61 10.78 10.02
CA ALA A 233 -31.67 10.19 10.85
C ALA A 233 -33.03 10.91 10.74
N SER A 234 -33.03 12.20 10.35
CA SER A 234 -34.26 12.97 10.11
C SER A 234 -33.97 14.27 9.34
N ARG A 235 -35.01 14.88 8.74
CA ARG A 235 -34.90 16.20 8.09
C ARG A 235 -34.47 17.33 9.03
N GLN A 236 -34.51 17.13 10.34
CA GLN A 236 -34.09 18.12 11.38
C GLN A 236 -32.59 17.96 11.75
N ALA A 237 -31.92 16.95 11.22
CA ALA A 237 -30.49 16.68 11.48
C ALA A 237 -29.55 17.39 10.50
N VAL A 238 -30.08 18.18 9.55
CA VAL A 238 -29.33 18.89 8.50
C VAL A 238 -29.17 20.39 8.86
#